data_41320c95956f16d72efcdc215a243660
#
_entry.id   41320c95956f16d72efcdc215a243660
#
_cell.length_a   1.000
_cell.length_b   1.000
_cell.length_c   1.000
_cell.angle_alpha   90.00
_cell.angle_beta   90.00
_cell.angle_gamma   90.00
#
_symmetry.space_group_name_H-M   'P 1'
#
loop_
_entity.id
_entity.type
_entity.pdbx_description
1 polymer ?
#
loop_
_entity_poly.entity_id
_entity_poly.type
_entity_poly.pdbx_seq_one_letter_code
_entity_poly.pdbx_strand_id
1 'polypeptide(L)'
;MSQPKTPQIPLSDVTRYIVAPRFLSQRLAVDTAGLRHLVQILFACLFIMLVLSGLVGVIIASVLGSVPDNVNQSLGQSDPRMLLLMGILIAPVIEELMFRSWLGGPRAAILGLPILAAALAVLATVGVDMPPTVSFGLAIVLAALILAVARQYASQTVERQAIARRRLFPYAFYGSAILFALLHLSNYEGGLSSPIMLVAVLPQAIVGLLLGYVRMRFGILAAIVFHAVYNSFLIGLFLVAQSLA
;
A
#
# COMPACT_ATOMS: atom_id res chain seq x y z
N MET A 1 -20.40 31.34 24.22
CA MET A 1 -19.87 29.99 24.50
C MET A 1 -18.87 29.68 23.42
N SER A 2 -17.55 29.70 23.73
CA SER A 2 -16.52 29.30 22.79
C SER A 2 -16.57 27.79 22.64
N GLN A 3 -16.78 27.29 21.42
CA GLN A 3 -16.67 25.86 21.11
C GLN A 3 -15.28 25.35 21.56
N PRO A 4 -15.20 24.19 22.23
CA PRO A 4 -13.91 23.61 22.56
C PRO A 4 -13.12 23.39 21.27
N LYS A 5 -11.92 23.99 21.17
CA LYS A 5 -11.02 23.80 20.03
C LYS A 5 -10.72 22.31 19.91
N THR A 6 -11.13 21.69 18.83
CA THR A 6 -10.78 20.29 18.52
C THR A 6 -9.25 20.17 18.57
N PRO A 7 -8.69 19.25 19.39
CA PRO A 7 -7.25 19.15 19.53
C PRO A 7 -6.61 18.86 18.17
N GLN A 8 -5.59 19.65 17.81
CA GLN A 8 -4.84 19.45 16.58
C GLN A 8 -4.02 18.18 16.70
N ILE A 9 -4.07 17.32 15.68
CA ILE A 9 -3.25 16.11 15.61
C ILE A 9 -1.91 16.51 15.00
N PRO A 10 -0.79 16.44 15.74
CA PRO A 10 0.50 16.85 15.23
C PRO A 10 1.04 15.82 14.23
N LEU A 11 1.82 16.25 13.23
CA LEU A 11 2.50 15.35 12.29
C LEU A 11 3.44 14.35 13.00
N SER A 12 3.97 14.71 14.16
CA SER A 12 4.75 13.79 15.00
C SER A 12 3.96 12.55 15.46
N ASP A 13 2.62 12.55 15.38
CA ASP A 13 1.82 11.36 15.63
C ASP A 13 2.06 10.28 14.56
N VAL A 14 2.26 10.69 13.31
CA VAL A 14 2.61 9.79 12.19
C VAL A 14 3.92 9.08 12.48
N THR A 15 4.98 9.84 12.76
CA THR A 15 6.31 9.27 13.01
C THR A 15 6.34 8.39 14.25
N ARG A 16 5.72 8.81 15.35
CA ARG A 16 5.58 7.98 16.56
C ARG A 16 4.84 6.68 16.29
N TYR A 17 3.79 6.74 15.49
CA TYR A 17 3.01 5.55 15.16
C TYR A 17 3.79 4.61 14.25
N ILE A 18 4.48 5.13 13.22
CA ILE A 18 5.29 4.32 12.31
C ILE A 18 6.44 3.63 13.06
N VAL A 19 7.09 4.30 14.00
CA VAL A 19 8.19 3.71 14.80
C VAL A 19 7.70 2.66 15.79
N ALA A 20 6.49 2.82 16.36
CA ALA A 20 5.92 1.89 17.32
C ALA A 20 4.44 1.59 17.00
N PRO A 21 4.18 0.85 15.90
CA PRO A 21 2.82 0.59 15.45
C PRO A 21 2.09 -0.32 16.41
N ARG A 22 0.82 0.04 16.69
CA ARG A 22 -0.06 -0.71 17.57
C ARG A 22 -1.48 -0.76 17.00
N PHE A 23 -2.18 -1.83 17.33
CA PHE A 23 -3.59 -1.92 16.98
C PHE A 23 -4.39 -0.82 17.67
N LEU A 24 -5.18 -0.08 16.91
CA LEU A 24 -6.08 0.95 17.43
C LEU A 24 -7.52 0.45 17.31
N SER A 25 -8.21 0.39 18.43
CA SER A 25 -9.64 0.02 18.50
C SER A 25 -10.54 1.22 18.18
N GLN A 26 -10.08 2.44 18.50
CA GLN A 26 -10.79 3.67 18.22
C GLN A 26 -10.13 4.42 17.06
N ARG A 27 -10.96 4.93 16.17
CA ARG A 27 -10.54 5.74 15.04
C ARG A 27 -10.81 7.21 15.31
N LEU A 28 -10.02 8.06 14.67
CA LEU A 28 -10.27 9.48 14.63
C LEU A 28 -11.45 9.76 13.68
N ALA A 29 -12.23 10.77 14.01
CA ALA A 29 -13.26 11.26 13.11
C ALA A 29 -12.61 11.97 11.90
N VAL A 30 -13.27 11.90 10.75
CA VAL A 30 -12.93 12.69 9.57
C VAL A 30 -13.70 14.02 9.65
N ASP A 31 -13.53 14.73 10.77
CA ASP A 31 -13.99 16.09 10.97
C ASP A 31 -12.96 17.09 10.39
N THR A 32 -13.16 18.38 10.62
CA THR A 32 -12.27 19.44 10.11
C THR A 32 -10.82 19.24 10.57
N ALA A 33 -10.58 18.78 11.81
CA ALA A 33 -9.23 18.53 12.32
C ALA A 33 -8.62 17.27 11.68
N GLY A 34 -9.38 16.19 11.59
CA GLY A 34 -8.97 14.97 10.92
C GLY A 34 -8.69 15.19 9.43
N LEU A 35 -9.53 15.94 8.72
CA LEU A 35 -9.31 16.28 7.32
C LEU A 35 -8.03 17.12 7.13
N ARG A 36 -7.83 18.14 7.97
CA ARG A 36 -6.59 18.93 7.96
C ARG A 36 -5.36 18.05 8.15
N HIS A 37 -5.41 17.13 9.08
CA HIS A 37 -4.32 16.19 9.33
C HIS A 37 -4.05 15.28 8.12
N LEU A 38 -5.10 14.74 7.48
CA LEU A 38 -4.97 13.94 6.25
C LEU A 38 -4.33 14.74 5.11
N VAL A 39 -4.74 16.00 4.94
CA VAL A 39 -4.16 16.91 3.93
C VAL A 39 -2.67 17.18 4.23
N GLN A 40 -2.32 17.43 5.49
CA GLN A 40 -0.91 17.61 5.88
C GLN A 40 -0.07 16.36 5.60
N ILE A 41 -0.60 15.17 5.89
CA ILE A 41 0.09 13.90 5.58
C ILE A 41 0.23 13.75 4.06
N LEU A 42 -0.79 14.09 3.28
CA LEU A 42 -0.74 13.99 1.81
C LEU A 42 0.36 14.88 1.23
N PHE A 43 0.43 16.15 1.64
CA PHE A 43 1.49 17.04 1.17
C PHE A 43 2.88 16.59 1.61
N ALA A 44 3.03 16.14 2.85
CA ALA A 44 4.30 15.57 3.32
C ALA A 44 4.67 14.31 2.53
N CYS A 45 3.70 13.43 2.25
CA CYS A 45 3.89 12.25 1.43
C CYS A 45 4.35 12.61 0.02
N LEU A 46 3.65 13.49 -0.68
CA LEU A 46 4.00 13.92 -2.04
C LEU A 46 5.40 14.55 -2.10
N PHE A 47 5.74 15.40 -1.11
CA PHE A 47 7.07 16.00 -1.03
C PHE A 47 8.17 14.94 -0.82
N ILE A 48 8.00 14.05 0.16
CA ILE A 48 8.95 12.97 0.44
C ILE A 48 9.10 12.08 -0.79
N MET A 49 8.00 11.76 -1.47
CA MET A 49 8.02 10.92 -2.66
C MET A 49 8.74 11.57 -3.83
N LEU A 50 8.54 12.86 -4.05
CA LEU A 50 9.25 13.61 -5.09
C LEU A 50 10.77 13.57 -4.87
N VAL A 51 11.21 13.89 -3.64
CA VAL A 51 12.62 13.91 -3.28
C VAL A 51 13.23 12.51 -3.34
N LEU A 52 12.56 11.54 -2.73
CA LEU A 52 13.09 10.18 -2.63
C LEU A 52 13.11 9.46 -3.99
N SER A 53 12.07 9.62 -4.80
CA SER A 53 12.04 9.03 -6.15
C SER A 53 13.13 9.65 -7.04
N GLY A 54 13.36 10.95 -6.94
CA GLY A 54 14.47 11.61 -7.65
C GLY A 54 15.83 11.07 -7.23
N LEU A 55 16.08 10.95 -5.91
CA LEU A 55 17.32 10.40 -5.37
C LEU A 55 17.52 8.93 -5.80
N VAL A 56 16.49 8.10 -5.67
CA VAL A 56 16.50 6.70 -6.08
C VAL A 56 16.77 6.59 -7.59
N GLY A 57 16.12 7.42 -8.41
CA GLY A 57 16.37 7.46 -9.86
C GLY A 57 17.84 7.77 -10.19
N VAL A 58 18.45 8.75 -9.52
CA VAL A 58 19.87 9.07 -9.69
C VAL A 58 20.77 7.88 -9.29
N ILE A 59 20.48 7.21 -8.17
CA ILE A 59 21.26 6.05 -7.72
C ILE A 59 21.18 4.92 -8.76
N ILE A 60 19.98 4.58 -9.23
CA ILE A 60 19.77 3.51 -10.22
C ILE A 60 20.46 3.87 -11.54
N ALA A 61 20.28 5.08 -12.04
CA ALA A 61 20.90 5.55 -13.28
C ALA A 61 22.42 5.54 -13.20
N SER A 62 23.01 5.84 -12.04
CA SER A 62 24.46 5.78 -11.83
C SER A 62 25.03 4.35 -11.90
N VAL A 63 24.22 3.34 -11.57
CA VAL A 63 24.63 1.92 -11.57
C VAL A 63 24.34 1.25 -12.91
N LEU A 64 23.16 1.53 -13.49
CA LEU A 64 22.68 0.84 -14.70
C LEU A 64 22.79 1.68 -15.97
N GLY A 65 23.20 2.95 -15.88
CA GLY A 65 23.21 3.91 -17.01
C GLY A 65 21.85 4.51 -17.33
N SER A 66 20.76 3.87 -16.94
CA SER A 66 19.38 4.34 -17.10
C SER A 66 18.48 3.76 -16.01
N VAL A 67 17.29 4.32 -15.85
CA VAL A 67 16.26 3.74 -14.98
C VAL A 67 15.37 2.84 -15.85
N PRO A 68 15.39 1.51 -15.66
CA PRO A 68 14.49 0.61 -16.37
C PRO A 68 13.06 0.84 -15.85
N ASP A 69 12.17 1.30 -16.70
CA ASP A 69 10.84 1.74 -16.30
C ASP A 69 9.78 1.23 -17.28
N ASN A 70 9.14 0.12 -16.90
CA ASN A 70 8.02 -0.45 -17.65
C ASN A 70 6.73 0.36 -17.47
N VAL A 71 6.60 1.11 -16.36
CA VAL A 71 5.37 1.83 -16.06
C VAL A 71 5.19 3.02 -16.99
N ASN A 72 6.21 3.87 -17.11
CA ASN A 72 6.10 5.02 -18.02
C ASN A 72 5.87 4.60 -19.47
N GLN A 73 6.50 3.49 -19.90
CA GLN A 73 6.27 2.92 -21.20
C GLN A 73 4.83 2.39 -21.36
N SER A 74 4.32 1.66 -20.37
CA SER A 74 2.96 1.14 -20.38
C SER A 74 1.91 2.25 -20.25
N LEU A 75 2.16 3.24 -19.39
CA LEU A 75 1.27 4.39 -19.20
C LEU A 75 1.20 5.24 -20.49
N GLY A 76 2.33 5.44 -21.17
CA GLY A 76 2.37 6.20 -22.42
C GLY A 76 1.61 5.54 -23.59
N GLN A 77 1.40 4.22 -23.54
CA GLN A 77 0.63 3.46 -24.53
C GLN A 77 -0.84 3.26 -24.13
N SER A 78 -1.23 3.60 -22.92
CA SER A 78 -2.57 3.36 -22.39
C SER A 78 -3.53 4.51 -22.72
N ASP A 79 -4.80 4.17 -22.95
CA ASP A 79 -5.86 5.17 -23.02
C ASP A 79 -5.91 5.98 -21.71
N PRO A 80 -5.83 7.31 -21.74
CA PRO A 80 -5.90 8.15 -20.55
C PRO A 80 -7.12 7.88 -19.68
N ARG A 81 -8.27 7.51 -20.26
CA ARG A 81 -9.48 7.16 -19.54
C ARG A 81 -9.30 5.88 -18.71
N MET A 82 -8.61 4.88 -19.30
CA MET A 82 -8.29 3.63 -18.59
C MET A 82 -7.27 3.88 -17.47
N LEU A 83 -6.29 4.76 -17.66
CA LEU A 83 -5.36 5.17 -16.61
C LEU A 83 -6.11 5.81 -15.42
N LEU A 84 -7.03 6.72 -15.69
CA LEU A 84 -7.83 7.36 -14.64
C LEU A 84 -8.72 6.34 -13.93
N LEU A 85 -9.41 5.47 -14.66
CA LEU A 85 -10.29 4.46 -14.08
C LEU A 85 -9.50 3.44 -13.25
N MET A 86 -8.47 2.84 -13.83
CA MET A 86 -7.69 1.80 -13.18
C MET A 86 -6.80 2.36 -12.07
N GLY A 87 -6.02 3.41 -12.34
CA GLY A 87 -5.02 3.92 -11.40
C GLY A 87 -5.62 4.74 -10.25
N ILE A 88 -6.76 5.43 -10.46
CA ILE A 88 -7.36 6.29 -9.42
C ILE A 88 -8.48 5.58 -8.67
N LEU A 89 -9.30 4.75 -9.34
CA LEU A 89 -10.45 4.14 -8.69
C LEU A 89 -10.21 2.68 -8.34
N ILE A 90 -9.82 1.84 -9.30
CA ILE A 90 -9.81 0.38 -9.12
C ILE A 90 -8.60 -0.08 -8.34
N ALA A 91 -7.38 0.35 -8.71
CA ALA A 91 -6.16 -0.08 -8.05
C ALA A 91 -6.15 0.30 -6.55
N PRO A 92 -6.45 1.55 -6.13
CA PRO A 92 -6.49 1.88 -4.71
C PRO A 92 -7.47 1.04 -3.91
N VAL A 93 -8.65 0.71 -4.46
CA VAL A 93 -9.62 -0.15 -3.77
C VAL A 93 -9.06 -1.56 -3.59
N ILE A 94 -8.56 -2.17 -4.66
CA ILE A 94 -8.01 -3.54 -4.63
C ILE A 94 -6.79 -3.59 -3.69
N GLU A 95 -5.87 -2.65 -3.82
CA GLU A 95 -4.63 -2.63 -3.05
C GLU A 95 -4.88 -2.38 -1.56
N GLU A 96 -5.78 -1.45 -1.20
CA GLU A 96 -6.11 -1.24 0.20
C GLU A 96 -6.86 -2.44 0.81
N LEU A 97 -7.72 -3.11 0.06
CA LEU A 97 -8.33 -4.35 0.51
C LEU A 97 -7.31 -5.47 0.66
N MET A 98 -6.39 -5.59 -0.27
CA MET A 98 -5.36 -6.62 -0.28
C MET A 98 -4.34 -6.43 0.87
N PHE A 99 -3.83 -5.22 1.06
CA PHE A 99 -2.73 -4.97 1.99
C PHE A 99 -3.18 -4.47 3.36
N ARG A 100 -4.32 -3.79 3.50
CA ARG A 100 -4.70 -3.09 4.75
C ARG A 100 -6.00 -3.58 5.38
N SER A 101 -6.83 -4.39 4.69
CA SER A 101 -8.05 -4.91 5.31
C SER A 101 -7.73 -5.74 6.55
N TRP A 102 -6.75 -6.63 6.47
CA TRP A 102 -6.35 -7.54 7.55
C TRP A 102 -5.74 -6.85 8.77
N LEU A 103 -5.21 -5.61 8.64
CA LEU A 103 -4.82 -4.78 9.78
C LEU A 103 -6.01 -4.42 10.69
N GLY A 104 -7.23 -4.48 10.18
CA GLY A 104 -8.46 -4.23 10.95
C GLY A 104 -8.89 -5.37 11.87
N GLY A 105 -8.18 -6.48 11.86
CA GLY A 105 -8.46 -7.67 12.67
C GLY A 105 -9.03 -8.85 11.85
N PRO A 106 -9.37 -9.97 12.53
CA PRO A 106 -9.62 -11.25 11.86
C PRO A 106 -10.82 -11.25 10.89
N ARG A 107 -11.89 -10.51 11.20
CA ARG A 107 -13.06 -10.42 10.31
C ARG A 107 -12.72 -9.69 9.00
N ALA A 108 -11.90 -8.65 9.08
CA ALA A 108 -11.46 -7.90 7.92
C ALA A 108 -10.39 -8.66 7.11
N ALA A 109 -9.58 -9.50 7.77
CA ALA A 109 -8.59 -10.35 7.13
C ALA A 109 -9.19 -11.36 6.14
N ILE A 110 -10.42 -11.81 6.38
CA ILE A 110 -11.14 -12.77 5.51
C ILE A 110 -11.27 -12.23 4.08
N LEU A 111 -11.38 -10.94 3.89
CA LEU A 111 -11.49 -10.31 2.56
C LEU A 111 -10.14 -10.07 1.89
N GLY A 112 -9.16 -9.57 2.64
CA GLY A 112 -7.89 -9.11 2.06
C GLY A 112 -6.84 -10.18 1.87
N LEU A 113 -6.70 -11.11 2.83
CA LEU A 113 -5.67 -12.14 2.78
C LEU A 113 -5.78 -13.09 1.59
N PRO A 114 -6.97 -13.56 1.17
CA PRO A 114 -7.09 -14.38 -0.02
C PRO A 114 -6.68 -13.65 -1.30
N ILE A 115 -7.01 -12.36 -1.41
CA ILE A 115 -6.63 -11.54 -2.57
C ILE A 115 -5.11 -11.37 -2.61
N LEU A 116 -4.50 -11.06 -1.46
CA LEU A 116 -3.05 -10.96 -1.34
C LEU A 116 -2.36 -12.29 -1.68
N ALA A 117 -2.89 -13.41 -1.18
CA ALA A 117 -2.35 -14.74 -1.46
C ALA A 117 -2.40 -15.05 -2.96
N ALA A 118 -3.51 -14.76 -3.62
CA ALA A 118 -3.65 -14.94 -5.06
C ALA A 118 -2.65 -14.08 -5.85
N ALA A 119 -2.50 -12.81 -5.48
CA ALA A 119 -1.56 -11.91 -6.12
C ALA A 119 -0.10 -12.35 -5.95
N LEU A 120 0.28 -12.79 -4.74
CA LEU A 120 1.63 -13.30 -4.47
C LEU A 120 1.92 -14.61 -5.21
N ALA A 121 0.93 -15.51 -5.31
CA ALA A 121 1.08 -16.75 -6.05
C ALA A 121 1.30 -16.50 -7.55
N VAL A 122 0.50 -15.60 -8.15
CA VAL A 122 0.69 -15.18 -9.54
C VAL A 122 2.07 -14.56 -9.74
N LEU A 123 2.47 -13.65 -8.86
CA LEU A 123 3.80 -13.01 -8.94
C LEU A 123 4.94 -14.02 -8.84
N ALA A 124 4.84 -14.99 -7.93
CA ALA A 124 5.87 -16.01 -7.75
C ALA A 124 6.01 -16.95 -8.98
N THR A 125 4.97 -17.12 -9.76
CA THR A 125 4.97 -18.01 -10.93
C THR A 125 5.36 -17.31 -12.23
N VAL A 126 5.23 -16.00 -12.33
CA VAL A 126 5.61 -15.22 -13.53
C VAL A 126 7.10 -15.36 -13.87
N GLY A 127 7.97 -15.50 -12.84
CA GLY A 127 9.42 -15.70 -13.04
C GLY A 127 9.86 -17.14 -13.31
N VAL A 128 8.95 -18.13 -13.25
CA VAL A 128 9.27 -19.58 -13.32
C VAL A 128 8.70 -20.23 -14.57
N ASP A 129 8.05 -19.44 -15.43
CA ASP A 129 7.42 -19.90 -16.69
C ASP A 129 6.45 -21.09 -16.50
N MET A 130 5.65 -21.01 -15.43
CA MET A 130 4.65 -22.03 -15.10
C MET A 130 3.40 -21.88 -15.95
N PRO A 131 2.74 -23.01 -16.33
CA PRO A 131 1.45 -22.93 -16.98
C PRO A 131 0.42 -22.16 -16.16
N PRO A 132 -0.43 -21.31 -16.79
CA PRO A 132 -1.43 -20.51 -16.07
C PRO A 132 -2.36 -21.34 -15.16
N THR A 133 -2.66 -22.58 -15.53
CA THR A 133 -3.48 -23.50 -14.73
C THR A 133 -2.79 -23.87 -13.40
N VAL A 134 -1.48 -24.06 -13.39
CA VAL A 134 -0.70 -24.37 -12.19
C VAL A 134 -0.62 -23.14 -11.28
N SER A 135 -0.34 -21.97 -11.86
CA SER A 135 -0.32 -20.69 -11.12
C SER A 135 -1.66 -20.40 -10.45
N PHE A 136 -2.75 -20.59 -11.19
CA PHE A 136 -4.11 -20.41 -10.67
C PHE A 136 -4.46 -21.42 -9.59
N GLY A 137 -4.10 -22.70 -9.77
CA GLY A 137 -4.27 -23.74 -8.75
C GLY A 137 -3.51 -23.43 -7.46
N LEU A 138 -2.26 -23.00 -7.56
CA LEU A 138 -1.45 -22.58 -6.41
C LEU A 138 -2.06 -21.38 -5.68
N ALA A 139 -2.56 -20.39 -6.42
CA ALA A 139 -3.23 -19.23 -5.86
C ALA A 139 -4.48 -19.63 -5.04
N ILE A 140 -5.30 -20.56 -5.57
CA ILE A 140 -6.48 -21.07 -4.87
C ILE A 140 -6.08 -21.79 -3.58
N VAL A 141 -5.10 -22.68 -3.63
CA VAL A 141 -4.64 -23.44 -2.45
C VAL A 141 -4.11 -22.49 -1.38
N LEU A 142 -3.27 -21.52 -1.75
CA LEU A 142 -2.72 -20.55 -0.82
C LEU A 142 -3.81 -19.66 -0.21
N ALA A 143 -4.76 -19.20 -1.01
CA ALA A 143 -5.91 -18.44 -0.53
C ALA A 143 -6.78 -19.24 0.44
N ALA A 144 -7.03 -20.52 0.15
CA ALA A 144 -7.80 -21.42 1.02
C ALA A 144 -7.09 -21.66 2.36
N LEU A 145 -5.78 -21.89 2.35
CA LEU A 145 -4.97 -22.06 3.56
C LEU A 145 -5.01 -20.80 4.45
N ILE A 146 -4.80 -19.63 3.86
CA ILE A 146 -4.83 -18.36 4.59
C ILE A 146 -6.23 -18.11 5.16
N LEU A 147 -7.27 -18.40 4.40
CA LEU A 147 -8.66 -18.29 4.86
C LEU A 147 -8.95 -19.23 6.03
N ALA A 148 -8.45 -20.49 5.99
CA ALA A 148 -8.59 -21.45 7.07
C ALA A 148 -7.91 -20.95 8.36
N VAL A 149 -6.66 -20.45 8.25
CA VAL A 149 -5.93 -19.85 9.37
C VAL A 149 -6.65 -18.62 9.93
N ALA A 150 -7.15 -17.73 9.07
CA ALA A 150 -7.91 -16.56 9.49
C ALA A 150 -9.20 -16.93 10.22
N ARG A 151 -9.92 -17.95 9.76
CA ARG A 151 -11.13 -18.49 10.42
C ARG A 151 -10.80 -19.11 11.78
N GLN A 152 -9.74 -19.93 11.83
CA GLN A 152 -9.29 -20.52 13.09
C GLN A 152 -8.89 -19.45 14.10
N TYR A 153 -8.19 -18.39 13.66
CA TYR A 153 -7.88 -17.27 14.54
C TYR A 153 -9.16 -16.54 14.98
N ALA A 154 -10.12 -16.33 14.10
CA ALA A 154 -11.39 -15.68 14.41
C ALA A 154 -12.25 -16.48 15.42
N SER A 155 -12.09 -17.80 15.49
CA SER A 155 -12.79 -18.68 16.44
C SER A 155 -12.18 -18.67 17.86
N GLN A 156 -11.01 -18.07 18.05
CA GLN A 156 -10.38 -17.96 19.37
C GLN A 156 -11.13 -17.02 20.29
N THR A 157 -10.94 -17.18 21.60
CA THR A 157 -11.50 -16.27 22.61
C THR A 157 -11.01 -14.83 22.39
N VAL A 158 -11.83 -13.86 22.78
CA VAL A 158 -11.51 -12.42 22.66
C VAL A 158 -10.17 -12.07 23.31
N GLU A 159 -9.87 -12.70 24.45
CA GLU A 159 -8.61 -12.49 25.17
C GLU A 159 -7.40 -13.00 24.37
N ARG A 160 -7.46 -14.23 23.84
CA ARG A 160 -6.40 -14.79 23.01
C ARG A 160 -6.18 -13.98 21.74
N GLN A 161 -7.25 -13.54 21.09
CA GLN A 161 -7.18 -12.64 19.94
C GLN A 161 -6.53 -11.30 20.31
N ALA A 162 -6.83 -10.73 21.47
CA ALA A 162 -6.23 -9.47 21.92
C ALA A 162 -4.73 -9.61 22.18
N ILE A 163 -4.31 -10.69 22.84
CA ILE A 163 -2.88 -10.98 23.10
C ILE A 163 -2.14 -11.18 21.77
N ALA A 164 -2.64 -12.04 20.89
CA ALA A 164 -2.03 -12.30 19.58
C ALA A 164 -1.92 -11.00 18.75
N ARG A 165 -2.98 -10.19 18.74
CA ARG A 165 -3.02 -8.90 18.05
C ARG A 165 -1.95 -7.94 18.56
N ARG A 166 -1.79 -7.80 19.88
CA ARG A 166 -0.75 -6.92 20.45
C ARG A 166 0.66 -7.35 20.06
N ARG A 167 0.92 -8.66 20.04
CA ARG A 167 2.24 -9.21 19.71
C ARG A 167 2.54 -9.18 18.22
N LEU A 168 1.58 -9.52 17.37
CA LEU A 168 1.78 -9.70 15.95
C LEU A 168 1.54 -8.45 15.11
N PHE A 169 0.84 -7.45 15.66
CA PHE A 169 0.47 -6.25 14.90
C PHE A 169 1.65 -5.49 14.29
N PRO A 170 2.77 -5.25 15.00
CA PRO A 170 3.91 -4.56 14.39
C PRO A 170 4.44 -5.30 13.15
N TYR A 171 4.55 -6.62 13.21
CA TYR A 171 4.99 -7.45 12.08
C TYR A 171 3.98 -7.39 10.92
N ALA A 172 2.69 -7.44 11.24
CA ALA A 172 1.64 -7.29 10.26
C ALA A 172 1.68 -5.91 9.57
N PHE A 173 1.91 -4.86 10.34
CA PHE A 173 1.97 -3.49 9.84
C PHE A 173 3.15 -3.28 8.89
N TYR A 174 4.37 -3.64 9.32
CA TYR A 174 5.56 -3.50 8.48
C TYR A 174 5.53 -4.48 7.30
N GLY A 175 5.11 -5.73 7.53
CA GLY A 175 4.96 -6.73 6.46
C GLY A 175 3.99 -6.28 5.38
N SER A 176 2.89 -5.62 5.74
CA SER A 176 1.95 -5.01 4.80
C SER A 176 2.63 -3.97 3.89
N ALA A 177 3.43 -3.08 4.46
CA ALA A 177 4.13 -2.05 3.70
C ALA A 177 5.23 -2.63 2.80
N ILE A 178 5.96 -3.63 3.30
CA ILE A 178 7.00 -4.33 2.52
C ILE A 178 6.38 -5.09 1.35
N LEU A 179 5.32 -5.87 1.58
CA LEU A 179 4.64 -6.61 0.52
C LEU A 179 4.03 -5.68 -0.52
N PHE A 180 3.47 -4.55 -0.09
CA PHE A 180 3.00 -3.51 -1.00
C PHE A 180 4.13 -2.98 -1.89
N ALA A 181 5.28 -2.68 -1.31
CA ALA A 181 6.44 -2.22 -2.08
C ALA A 181 6.96 -3.29 -3.04
N LEU A 182 7.10 -4.53 -2.58
CA LEU A 182 7.60 -5.63 -3.41
C LEU A 182 6.71 -5.94 -4.62
N LEU A 183 5.38 -5.79 -4.50
CA LEU A 183 4.48 -5.92 -5.66
C LEU A 183 4.75 -4.87 -6.73
N HIS A 184 5.26 -3.70 -6.36
CA HIS A 184 5.64 -2.66 -7.33
C HIS A 184 6.95 -2.95 -8.06
N LEU A 185 7.69 -4.02 -7.72
CA LEU A 185 8.84 -4.45 -8.53
C LEU A 185 8.45 -4.85 -9.95
N SER A 186 7.20 -5.28 -10.17
CA SER A 186 6.66 -5.53 -11.51
C SER A 186 6.61 -4.28 -12.40
N ASN A 187 6.71 -3.09 -11.80
CA ASN A 187 6.78 -1.83 -12.53
C ASN A 187 8.14 -1.59 -13.20
N TYR A 188 9.15 -2.39 -12.86
CA TYR A 188 10.52 -2.21 -13.33
C TYR A 188 10.99 -3.42 -14.12
N GLU A 189 11.69 -3.17 -15.23
CA GLU A 189 12.31 -4.21 -16.02
C GLU A 189 13.38 -4.96 -15.20
N GLY A 190 13.39 -6.28 -15.28
CA GLY A 190 14.27 -7.11 -14.47
C GLY A 190 13.72 -7.46 -13.07
N GLY A 191 12.77 -6.70 -12.53
CA GLY A 191 12.07 -7.03 -11.27
C GLY A 191 12.99 -7.56 -10.16
N LEU A 192 12.67 -8.74 -9.61
CA LEU A 192 13.46 -9.41 -8.55
C LEU A 192 14.82 -9.92 -9.00
N SER A 193 15.09 -10.06 -10.30
CA SER A 193 16.38 -10.55 -10.81
C SER A 193 17.51 -9.53 -10.67
N SER A 194 17.16 -8.26 -10.46
CA SER A 194 18.13 -7.18 -10.23
C SER A 194 18.01 -6.62 -8.80
N PRO A 195 18.97 -6.92 -7.90
CA PRO A 195 18.92 -6.47 -6.50
C PRO A 195 18.80 -4.95 -6.33
N ILE A 196 19.32 -4.16 -7.29
CA ILE A 196 19.21 -2.70 -7.27
C ILE A 196 17.75 -2.23 -7.37
N MET A 197 16.85 -3.04 -7.95
CA MET A 197 15.43 -2.71 -8.05
C MET A 197 14.73 -2.71 -6.68
N LEU A 198 15.30 -3.34 -5.67
CA LEU A 198 14.82 -3.20 -4.29
C LEU A 198 14.93 -1.76 -3.79
N VAL A 199 15.89 -0.99 -4.31
CA VAL A 199 16.02 0.44 -4.02
C VAL A 199 14.91 1.24 -4.72
N ALA A 200 14.50 0.81 -5.93
CA ALA A 200 13.45 1.46 -6.70
C ALA A 200 12.09 1.48 -5.98
N VAL A 201 11.81 0.47 -5.15
CA VAL A 201 10.53 0.35 -4.44
C VAL A 201 10.54 0.92 -3.01
N LEU A 202 11.63 1.55 -2.57
CA LEU A 202 11.67 2.24 -1.26
C LEU A 202 10.62 3.34 -1.13
N PRO A 203 10.37 4.18 -2.17
CA PRO A 203 9.27 5.13 -2.12
C PRO A 203 7.92 4.46 -1.81
N GLN A 204 7.60 3.36 -2.49
CA GLN A 204 6.36 2.62 -2.27
C GLN A 204 6.27 2.03 -0.85
N ALA A 205 7.40 1.63 -0.25
CA ALA A 205 7.41 1.18 1.14
C ALA A 205 6.98 2.30 2.11
N ILE A 206 7.44 3.53 1.88
CA ILE A 206 7.07 4.70 2.69
C ILE A 206 5.59 5.03 2.51
N VAL A 207 5.08 5.05 1.28
CA VAL A 207 3.64 5.21 1.01
C VAL A 207 2.86 4.11 1.71
N GLY A 208 3.35 2.87 1.65
CA GLY A 208 2.78 1.72 2.35
C GLY A 208 2.61 1.92 3.85
N LEU A 209 3.63 2.48 4.51
CA LEU A 209 3.59 2.82 5.94
C LEU A 209 2.59 3.94 6.25
N LEU A 210 2.54 4.98 5.42
CA LEU A 210 1.60 6.10 5.57
C LEU A 210 0.16 5.65 5.37
N LEU A 211 -0.11 4.84 4.35
CA LEU A 211 -1.44 4.24 4.12
C LEU A 211 -1.85 3.31 5.27
N GLY A 212 -0.90 2.56 5.83
CA GLY A 212 -1.12 1.77 7.05
C GLY A 212 -1.49 2.63 8.25
N TYR A 213 -0.83 3.77 8.44
CA TYR A 213 -1.19 4.76 9.45
C TYR A 213 -2.60 5.32 9.23
N VAL A 214 -2.90 5.80 8.02
CA VAL A 214 -4.23 6.34 7.68
C VAL A 214 -5.31 5.28 7.91
N ARG A 215 -5.06 4.03 7.50
CA ARG A 215 -5.94 2.88 7.73
C ARG A 215 -6.26 2.69 9.22
N MET A 216 -5.27 2.76 10.08
CA MET A 216 -5.45 2.53 11.50
C MET A 216 -6.08 3.71 12.22
N ARG A 217 -5.75 4.94 11.82
CA ARG A 217 -6.28 6.15 12.44
C ARG A 217 -7.70 6.50 11.97
N PHE A 218 -7.99 6.38 10.67
CA PHE A 218 -9.22 6.89 10.05
C PHE A 218 -10.09 5.79 9.42
N GLY A 219 -9.54 4.62 9.16
CA GLY A 219 -10.26 3.47 8.61
C GLY A 219 -9.95 3.20 7.14
N ILE A 220 -10.52 2.09 6.61
CA ILE A 220 -10.20 1.60 5.26
C ILE A 220 -10.66 2.58 4.18
N LEU A 221 -11.84 3.16 4.34
CA LEU A 221 -12.37 4.11 3.36
C LEU A 221 -11.49 5.36 3.24
N ALA A 222 -11.03 5.88 4.38
CA ALA A 222 -10.10 7.02 4.38
C ALA A 222 -8.76 6.65 3.72
N ALA A 223 -8.26 5.42 3.90
CA ALA A 223 -7.05 4.96 3.23
C ALA A 223 -7.26 4.84 1.72
N ILE A 224 -8.38 4.27 1.27
CA ILE A 224 -8.74 4.19 -0.16
C ILE A 224 -8.81 5.59 -0.79
N VAL A 225 -9.52 6.51 -0.17
CA VAL A 225 -9.66 7.89 -0.68
C VAL A 225 -8.31 8.60 -0.68
N PHE A 226 -7.52 8.48 0.39
CA PHE A 226 -6.18 9.05 0.45
C PHE A 226 -5.28 8.52 -0.67
N HIS A 227 -5.29 7.22 -0.90
CA HIS A 227 -4.53 6.55 -1.96
C HIS A 227 -4.99 7.00 -3.35
N ALA A 228 -6.30 7.06 -3.59
CA ALA A 228 -6.88 7.56 -4.84
C ALA A 228 -6.46 9.00 -5.14
N VAL A 229 -6.50 9.88 -4.14
CA VAL A 229 -6.05 11.29 -4.28
C VAL A 229 -4.55 11.34 -4.55
N TYR A 230 -3.75 10.55 -3.84
CA TYR A 230 -2.31 10.44 -4.08
C TYR A 230 -2.01 10.02 -5.53
N ASN A 231 -2.64 8.94 -6.02
CA ASN A 231 -2.48 8.47 -7.40
C ASN A 231 -2.96 9.50 -8.43
N SER A 232 -4.03 10.26 -8.11
CA SER A 232 -4.51 11.33 -8.98
C SER A 232 -3.45 12.41 -9.23
N PHE A 233 -2.67 12.76 -8.21
CA PHE A 233 -1.55 13.69 -8.36
C PHE A 233 -0.46 13.13 -9.26
N LEU A 234 -0.06 11.87 -9.07
CA LEU A 234 1.00 11.25 -9.86
C LEU A 234 0.59 11.07 -11.32
N ILE A 235 -0.60 10.55 -11.57
CA ILE A 235 -1.12 10.35 -12.93
C ILE A 235 -1.36 11.71 -13.61
N GLY A 236 -1.88 12.70 -12.88
CA GLY A 236 -2.06 14.04 -13.40
C GLY A 236 -0.73 14.68 -13.82
N LEU A 237 0.30 14.57 -12.98
CA LEU A 237 1.65 15.06 -13.28
C LEU A 237 2.23 14.36 -14.53
N PHE A 238 2.06 13.04 -14.64
CA PHE A 238 2.49 12.27 -15.79
C PHE A 238 1.80 12.73 -17.08
N LEU A 239 0.47 12.90 -17.08
CA LEU A 239 -0.30 13.35 -18.25
C LEU A 239 0.09 14.78 -18.67
N VAL A 240 0.35 15.67 -17.72
CA VAL A 240 0.85 17.01 -18.01
C VAL A 240 2.25 16.94 -18.62
N ALA A 241 3.15 16.14 -18.08
CA ALA A 241 4.50 15.98 -18.63
C ALA A 241 4.47 15.45 -20.08
N GLN A 242 3.59 14.47 -20.36
CA GLN A 242 3.40 13.97 -21.74
C GLN A 242 2.85 15.03 -22.70
N SER A 243 1.98 15.92 -22.23
CA SER A 243 1.42 16.98 -23.11
C SER A 243 2.42 18.09 -23.46
N LEU A 244 3.54 18.15 -22.75
CA LEU A 244 4.60 19.15 -22.94
C LEU A 244 5.80 18.61 -23.72
N ALA A 245 5.88 17.28 -23.92
CA ALA A 245 6.96 16.60 -24.66
C ALA A 245 6.62 16.44 -26.15
#